data_406f8d9dafedd39eaffd33cb6e2eaf1a
#
_entry.id   406f8d9dafedd39eaffd33cb6e2eaf1a
#
_cell.length_a   1.000
_cell.length_b   1.000
_cell.length_c   1.000
_cell.angle_alpha   90.00
_cell.angle_beta   90.00
_cell.angle_gamma   90.00
#
_symmetry.space_group_name_H-M   'P 1'
#
loop_
_entity.id
_entity.type
_entity.pdbx_description
1 polymer ?
#
loop_
_entity_poly.entity_id
_entity_poly.type
_entity_poly.pdbx_seq_one_letter_code
_entity_poly.pdbx_strand_id
1 'polypeptide(L)'
;MALWNGFLTSKGITMSAFDRFKKLNVAHQKSDEAVYSIVAQEMEDGVRHNGWWLKALEQAEGNKEKQVAKYIKLSVEPLRDEISSHSNLASPNNSIFNGRDIEELVAMLNSNATVVSIEDYFYGMHSQDIKSFINLYDGHNNYPIHISVKKSQMTSAQWLLEAGANPILKNYWGYTALDIAEHNHDKDAISLLQRYSA
;
A
#
# COMPACT_ATOMS: atom_id res chain seq x y z
N MET A 1 1.94 -24.19 2.12
CA MET A 1 0.58 -24.64 1.79
C MET A 1 -0.38 -23.57 2.24
N ALA A 2 -0.95 -22.86 1.28
CA ALA A 2 -1.80 -21.70 1.54
C ALA A 2 -3.15 -22.18 2.14
N LEU A 3 -3.36 -21.94 3.42
CA LEU A 3 -4.58 -22.33 4.15
C LEU A 3 -5.60 -21.18 4.29
N TRP A 4 -5.43 -20.10 3.51
CA TRP A 4 -6.26 -18.91 3.62
C TRP A 4 -7.25 -18.68 2.48
N ASN A 5 -7.48 -19.68 1.61
CA ASN A 5 -8.50 -19.58 0.58
C ASN A 5 -9.88 -19.89 1.18
N GLY A 6 -10.61 -18.87 1.57
CA GLY A 6 -12.04 -18.98 1.74
C GLY A 6 -12.64 -18.43 3.03
N PHE A 7 -12.78 -17.13 3.13
CA PHE A 7 -13.80 -16.53 3.97
C PHE A 7 -15.07 -16.36 3.14
N LEU A 8 -16.10 -17.11 3.49
CA LEU A 8 -17.45 -16.88 3.00
C LEU A 8 -18.03 -15.67 3.73
N THR A 9 -18.13 -14.54 3.06
CA THR A 9 -19.01 -13.47 3.51
C THR A 9 -20.45 -13.91 3.26
N SER A 10 -21.41 -13.38 4.01
CA SER A 10 -22.86 -13.63 3.80
C SER A 10 -23.36 -13.26 2.39
N LYS A 11 -22.50 -12.76 1.50
CA LYS A 11 -22.74 -12.40 0.10
C LYS A 11 -21.91 -13.20 -0.92
N GLY A 12 -21.26 -14.30 -0.51
CA GLY A 12 -20.62 -15.24 -1.46
C GLY A 12 -19.34 -14.75 -2.12
N ILE A 13 -18.74 -13.63 -1.68
CA ILE A 13 -17.47 -13.12 -2.21
C ILE A 13 -16.35 -13.48 -1.25
N THR A 14 -15.42 -14.33 -1.68
CA THR A 14 -14.20 -14.64 -0.94
C THR A 14 -13.15 -13.58 -1.27
N MET A 15 -12.87 -12.69 -0.32
CA MET A 15 -11.72 -11.77 -0.40
C MET A 15 -10.56 -12.34 0.41
N SER A 16 -9.33 -12.21 -0.09
CA SER A 16 -8.14 -12.56 0.70
C SER A 16 -7.96 -11.56 1.86
N ALA A 17 -7.26 -11.96 2.92
CA ALA A 17 -6.93 -11.05 4.01
C ALA A 17 -6.09 -9.86 3.50
N PHE A 18 -5.26 -10.08 2.48
CA PHE A 18 -4.49 -9.03 1.81
C PHE A 18 -5.38 -8.02 1.08
N ASP A 19 -6.45 -8.46 0.40
CA ASP A 19 -7.40 -7.55 -0.26
C ASP A 19 -8.16 -6.70 0.77
N ARG A 20 -8.47 -7.26 1.93
CA ARG A 20 -9.11 -6.55 3.03
C ARG A 20 -8.14 -5.55 3.67
N PHE A 21 -6.89 -5.97 3.89
CA PHE A 21 -5.80 -5.10 4.34
C PHE A 21 -5.62 -3.90 3.41
N LYS A 22 -5.58 -4.14 2.09
CA LYS A 22 -5.48 -3.10 1.07
C LYS A 22 -6.70 -2.18 1.07
N LYS A 23 -7.91 -2.72 1.27
CA LYS A 23 -9.15 -1.95 1.32
C LYS A 23 -9.23 -1.02 2.54
N LEU A 24 -8.66 -1.42 3.67
CA LEU A 24 -8.60 -0.60 4.88
C LEU A 24 -7.53 0.51 4.82
N ASN A 25 -6.78 0.61 3.72
CA ASN A 25 -5.72 1.59 3.52
C ASN A 25 -4.64 1.59 4.63
N VAL A 26 -4.47 0.45 5.31
CA VAL A 26 -3.58 0.27 6.46
C VAL A 26 -2.20 -0.22 6.01
N ALA A 27 -1.85 -0.03 4.75
CA ALA A 27 -0.67 -0.60 4.10
C ALA A 27 0.69 -0.18 4.73
N HIS A 28 0.69 0.73 5.68
CA HIS A 28 1.92 1.25 6.28
C HIS A 28 2.14 0.98 7.75
N GLN A 29 1.12 0.53 8.46
CA GLN A 29 1.39 0.09 9.81
C GLN A 29 1.73 -1.41 9.77
N LYS A 30 3.00 -1.75 9.60
CA LYS A 30 3.58 -3.05 10.00
C LYS A 30 3.40 -3.27 11.52
N SER A 31 2.56 -2.45 12.18
CA SER A 31 2.28 -2.52 13.59
C SER A 31 1.20 -3.56 13.85
N ASP A 32 1.31 -4.24 14.95
CA ASP A 32 0.29 -5.13 15.48
C ASP A 32 -1.10 -4.48 15.50
N GLU A 33 -1.17 -3.17 15.74
CA GLU A 33 -2.39 -2.37 15.75
C GLU A 33 -3.19 -2.46 14.44
N ALA A 34 -2.52 -2.45 13.29
CA ALA A 34 -3.18 -2.60 11.99
C ALA A 34 -3.80 -3.98 11.82
N VAL A 35 -3.07 -5.03 12.24
CA VAL A 35 -3.58 -6.41 12.18
C VAL A 35 -4.76 -6.59 13.13
N TYR A 36 -4.70 -6.03 14.34
CA TYR A 36 -5.80 -6.06 15.29
C TYR A 36 -7.02 -5.29 14.77
N SER A 37 -6.83 -4.15 14.09
CA SER A 37 -7.93 -3.37 13.47
C SER A 37 -8.65 -4.16 12.39
N ILE A 38 -7.93 -4.95 11.57
CA ILE A 38 -8.53 -5.82 10.56
C ILE A 38 -9.41 -6.88 11.22
N VAL A 39 -8.88 -7.56 12.24
CA VAL A 39 -9.62 -8.61 12.95
C VAL A 39 -10.86 -8.05 13.64
N ALA A 40 -10.75 -6.85 14.24
CA ALA A 40 -11.88 -6.17 14.87
C ALA A 40 -12.96 -5.84 13.84
N GLN A 41 -12.59 -5.26 12.69
CA GLN A 41 -13.52 -4.95 11.62
C GLN A 41 -14.20 -6.20 11.05
N GLU A 42 -13.46 -7.29 10.86
CA GLU A 42 -14.05 -8.57 10.42
C GLU A 42 -15.10 -9.10 11.40
N MET A 43 -14.82 -8.93 12.69
CA MET A 43 -15.78 -9.35 13.74
C MET A 43 -17.03 -8.49 13.75
N GLU A 44 -16.91 -7.16 13.55
CA GLU A 44 -18.04 -6.24 13.43
C GLU A 44 -18.89 -6.55 12.19
N ASP A 45 -18.25 -6.87 11.07
CA ASP A 45 -18.88 -7.26 9.81
C ASP A 45 -19.51 -8.69 9.88
N GLY A 46 -19.36 -9.38 11.01
CA GLY A 46 -19.82 -10.77 11.18
C GLY A 46 -19.00 -11.81 10.40
N VAL A 47 -17.83 -11.41 9.90
CA VAL A 47 -16.89 -12.27 9.17
C VAL A 47 -15.94 -12.90 10.17
N ARG A 48 -15.86 -14.24 10.19
CA ARG A 48 -14.94 -14.94 11.08
C ARG A 48 -14.54 -16.30 10.51
N HIS A 49 -13.34 -16.73 10.88
CA HIS A 49 -12.85 -18.05 10.53
C HIS A 49 -13.45 -19.09 11.48
N ASN A 50 -14.36 -19.92 10.97
CA ASN A 50 -15.11 -20.85 11.79
C ASN A 50 -14.23 -21.85 12.58
N GLY A 51 -13.16 -22.36 11.99
CA GLY A 51 -12.22 -23.27 12.66
C GLY A 51 -11.54 -22.64 13.85
N TRP A 52 -11.09 -21.38 13.73
CA TRP A 52 -10.47 -20.65 14.86
C TRP A 52 -11.49 -20.22 15.89
N TRP A 53 -12.70 -19.90 15.45
CA TRP A 53 -13.79 -19.56 16.36
C TRP A 53 -14.17 -20.76 17.25
N LEU A 54 -14.26 -21.96 16.68
CA LEU A 54 -14.53 -23.21 17.41
C LEU A 54 -13.36 -23.56 18.36
N LYS A 55 -12.12 -23.41 17.89
CA LYS A 55 -10.94 -23.62 18.73
C LYS A 55 -10.86 -22.60 19.88
N ALA A 56 -11.24 -21.36 19.63
CA ALA A 56 -11.33 -20.35 20.67
C ALA A 56 -12.43 -20.67 21.68
N LEU A 57 -13.57 -21.19 21.24
CA LEU A 57 -14.67 -21.62 22.09
C LEU A 57 -14.24 -22.77 23.02
N GLU A 58 -13.58 -23.79 22.45
CA GLU A 58 -13.02 -24.90 23.21
C GLU A 58 -12.08 -24.41 24.32
N GLN A 59 -11.15 -23.51 23.99
CA GLN A 59 -10.17 -22.95 24.92
C GLN A 59 -10.75 -21.95 25.93
N ALA A 60 -11.96 -21.43 25.67
CA ALA A 60 -12.59 -20.42 26.52
C ALA A 60 -13.51 -21.02 27.60
N GLU A 61 -13.71 -22.35 27.60
CA GLU A 61 -14.53 -23.06 28.60
C GLU A 61 -15.93 -22.45 28.76
N GLY A 62 -16.54 -22.00 27.65
CA GLY A 62 -17.86 -21.40 27.64
C GLY A 62 -17.93 -19.90 27.99
N ASN A 63 -16.80 -19.24 28.31
CA ASN A 63 -16.76 -17.81 28.56
C ASN A 63 -16.61 -17.03 27.23
N LYS A 64 -17.64 -16.23 26.90
CA LYS A 64 -17.69 -15.48 25.63
C LYS A 64 -16.56 -14.43 25.50
N GLU A 65 -16.23 -13.73 26.58
CA GLU A 65 -15.18 -12.72 26.55
C GLU A 65 -13.80 -13.34 26.32
N LYS A 66 -13.54 -14.46 27.00
CA LYS A 66 -12.32 -15.24 26.78
C LYS A 66 -12.28 -15.84 25.36
N GLN A 67 -13.43 -16.26 24.81
CA GLN A 67 -13.52 -16.76 23.43
C GLN A 67 -13.11 -15.70 22.43
N VAL A 68 -13.62 -14.48 22.55
CA VAL A 68 -13.27 -13.36 21.67
C VAL A 68 -11.77 -13.06 21.76
N ALA A 69 -11.21 -12.95 22.97
CA ALA A 69 -9.79 -12.71 23.17
C ALA A 69 -8.90 -13.81 22.58
N LYS A 70 -9.31 -15.06 22.73
CA LYS A 70 -8.62 -16.22 22.13
C LYS A 70 -8.73 -16.25 20.61
N TYR A 71 -9.90 -15.93 20.07
CA TYR A 71 -10.11 -15.82 18.62
C TYR A 71 -9.21 -14.76 18.01
N ILE A 72 -9.17 -13.56 18.58
CA ILE A 72 -8.29 -12.48 18.13
C ILE A 72 -6.84 -12.97 18.10
N LYS A 73 -6.36 -13.60 19.19
CA LYS A 73 -4.99 -14.13 19.26
C LYS A 73 -4.72 -15.19 18.18
N LEU A 74 -5.66 -16.09 17.92
CA LEU A 74 -5.53 -17.14 16.89
C LEU A 74 -5.59 -16.57 15.46
N SER A 75 -6.22 -15.42 15.27
CA SER A 75 -6.36 -14.76 13.96
C SER A 75 -5.18 -13.87 13.62
N VAL A 76 -4.56 -13.23 14.61
CA VAL A 76 -3.49 -12.24 14.40
C VAL A 76 -2.23 -12.86 13.82
N GLU A 77 -1.75 -13.99 14.36
CA GLU A 77 -0.50 -14.61 13.91
C GLU A 77 -0.54 -15.01 12.43
N PRO A 78 -1.52 -15.82 11.96
CA PRO A 78 -1.60 -16.19 10.54
C PRO A 78 -1.84 -14.98 9.62
N LEU A 79 -2.61 -13.99 10.08
CA LEU A 79 -2.84 -12.76 9.32
C LEU A 79 -1.56 -11.94 9.18
N ARG A 80 -0.76 -11.87 10.25
CA ARG A 80 0.57 -11.23 10.24
C ARG A 80 1.49 -11.94 9.25
N ASP A 81 1.52 -13.27 9.25
CA ASP A 81 2.34 -14.06 8.32
C ASP A 81 1.88 -13.87 6.87
N GLU A 82 0.58 -13.84 6.62
CA GLU A 82 0.03 -13.57 5.30
C GLU A 82 0.38 -12.16 4.82
N ILE A 83 0.16 -11.14 5.65
CA ILE A 83 0.53 -9.75 5.33
C ILE A 83 2.03 -9.63 5.11
N SER A 84 2.85 -10.27 5.94
CA SER A 84 4.31 -10.25 5.80
C SER A 84 4.77 -10.96 4.53
N SER A 85 4.17 -12.09 4.18
CA SER A 85 4.49 -12.80 2.93
C SER A 85 4.10 -12.00 1.69
N HIS A 86 2.95 -11.31 1.74
CA HIS A 86 2.49 -10.44 0.64
C HIS A 86 3.19 -9.07 0.67
N SER A 87 3.59 -8.56 1.82
CA SER A 87 4.42 -7.35 1.91
C SER A 87 5.85 -7.60 1.46
N ASN A 88 6.35 -8.82 1.59
CA ASN A 88 7.60 -9.25 0.97
C ASN A 88 7.46 -9.43 -0.55
N LEU A 89 6.22 -9.65 -1.06
CA LEU A 89 5.87 -9.59 -2.48
C LEU A 89 5.51 -8.16 -2.93
N ALA A 90 5.07 -7.30 -1.99
CA ALA A 90 4.73 -5.88 -2.21
C ALA A 90 5.85 -4.93 -1.76
N SER A 91 6.88 -5.44 -1.10
CA SER A 91 8.20 -4.85 -1.17
C SER A 91 8.78 -5.33 -2.49
N PRO A 92 8.83 -4.52 -3.53
CA PRO A 92 9.48 -4.92 -4.79
C PRO A 92 11.00 -4.94 -4.58
N ASN A 93 11.44 -5.57 -3.50
CA ASN A 93 12.83 -5.69 -3.22
C ASN A 93 13.41 -6.81 -4.06
N ASN A 94 14.09 -6.39 -5.08
CA ASN A 94 15.33 -6.94 -5.58
C ASN A 94 15.30 -7.93 -6.74
N SER A 95 14.20 -8.59 -7.11
CA SER A 95 14.26 -9.50 -8.26
C SER A 95 13.54 -8.98 -9.51
N ILE A 96 12.48 -8.20 -9.35
CA ILE A 96 11.67 -7.68 -10.47
C ILE A 96 12.29 -6.39 -11.03
N PHE A 97 12.86 -5.54 -10.19
CA PHE A 97 13.37 -4.21 -10.57
C PHE A 97 14.91 -4.11 -10.48
N ASN A 98 15.64 -5.19 -10.70
CA ASN A 98 17.11 -5.21 -10.71
C ASN A 98 17.76 -4.60 -9.44
N GLY A 99 17.17 -4.85 -8.28
CA GLY A 99 17.71 -4.36 -7.02
C GLY A 99 17.37 -2.93 -6.64
N ARG A 100 16.54 -2.26 -7.41
CA ARG A 100 16.11 -0.88 -7.13
C ARG A 100 15.02 -0.85 -6.06
N ASP A 101 15.06 0.18 -5.22
CA ASP A 101 14.12 0.37 -4.12
C ASP A 101 13.36 1.69 -4.30
N ILE A 102 12.05 1.67 -4.06
CA ILE A 102 11.22 2.88 -4.13
C ILE A 102 11.65 3.93 -3.10
N GLU A 103 12.12 3.50 -1.93
CA GLU A 103 12.62 4.41 -0.89
C GLU A 103 13.86 5.18 -1.36
N GLU A 104 14.71 4.54 -2.19
CA GLU A 104 15.88 5.20 -2.78
C GLU A 104 15.44 6.28 -3.77
N LEU A 105 14.48 5.99 -4.68
CA LEU A 105 13.93 7.00 -5.57
C LEU A 105 13.30 8.16 -4.80
N VAL A 106 12.54 7.87 -3.75
CA VAL A 106 11.93 8.88 -2.89
C VAL A 106 12.99 9.71 -2.17
N ALA A 107 14.08 9.10 -1.69
CA ALA A 107 15.20 9.81 -1.10
C ALA A 107 15.89 10.74 -2.10
N MET A 108 16.08 10.29 -3.35
CA MET A 108 16.61 11.12 -4.45
C MET A 108 15.72 12.35 -4.69
N LEU A 109 14.38 12.15 -4.81
CA LEU A 109 13.43 13.24 -4.98
C LEU A 109 13.43 14.19 -3.77
N ASN A 110 13.51 13.68 -2.55
CA ASN A 110 13.62 14.50 -1.34
C ASN A 110 14.90 15.34 -1.29
N SER A 111 15.98 14.85 -1.90
CA SER A 111 17.27 15.52 -1.99
C SER A 111 17.41 16.44 -3.22
N ASN A 112 16.31 16.69 -3.94
CA ASN A 112 16.29 17.49 -5.17
C ASN A 112 17.19 16.92 -6.28
N ALA A 113 17.18 15.60 -6.45
CA ALA A 113 17.91 14.96 -7.55
C ALA A 113 17.48 15.52 -8.91
N THR A 114 18.47 15.64 -9.79
CA THR A 114 18.21 16.08 -11.18
C THR A 114 17.49 14.96 -11.98
N VAL A 115 16.82 15.33 -13.07
CA VAL A 115 16.24 14.35 -14.00
C VAL A 115 17.30 13.38 -14.52
N VAL A 116 18.51 13.85 -14.80
CA VAL A 116 19.63 13.00 -15.25
C VAL A 116 19.94 11.92 -14.21
N SER A 117 19.97 12.28 -12.92
CA SER A 117 20.19 11.30 -11.86
C SER A 117 19.05 10.27 -11.77
N ILE A 118 17.82 10.69 -12.04
CA ILE A 118 16.64 9.79 -12.09
C ILE A 118 16.74 8.86 -13.30
N GLU A 119 17.12 9.37 -14.46
CA GLU A 119 17.34 8.57 -15.67
C GLU A 119 18.47 7.55 -15.49
N ASP A 120 19.57 7.97 -14.87
CA ASP A 120 20.68 7.05 -14.52
C ASP A 120 20.23 5.96 -13.54
N TYR A 121 19.38 6.33 -12.57
CA TYR A 121 18.80 5.36 -11.65
C TYR A 121 17.97 4.28 -12.38
N PHE A 122 17.27 4.64 -13.46
CA PHE A 122 16.48 3.71 -14.25
C PHE A 122 17.24 3.12 -15.44
N TYR A 123 18.53 3.41 -15.58
CA TYR A 123 19.32 2.91 -16.70
C TYR A 123 19.25 1.36 -16.80
N GLY A 124 18.96 0.86 -17.98
CA GLY A 124 18.83 -0.58 -18.25
C GLY A 124 17.50 -1.21 -17.84
N MET A 125 16.52 -0.44 -17.34
CA MET A 125 15.16 -0.93 -17.14
C MET A 125 14.30 -0.76 -18.38
N HIS A 126 13.39 -1.70 -18.60
CA HIS A 126 12.36 -1.54 -19.63
C HIS A 126 11.31 -0.51 -19.21
N SER A 127 10.74 0.21 -20.17
CA SER A 127 9.74 1.27 -19.92
C SER A 127 8.52 0.79 -19.13
N GLN A 128 8.08 -0.45 -19.36
CA GLN A 128 6.97 -1.04 -18.62
C GLN A 128 7.31 -1.29 -17.14
N ASP A 129 8.55 -1.67 -16.86
CA ASP A 129 9.02 -1.88 -15.49
C ASP A 129 9.18 -0.55 -14.77
N ILE A 130 9.69 0.48 -15.46
CA ILE A 130 9.76 1.85 -14.95
C ILE A 130 8.36 2.34 -14.59
N LYS A 131 7.38 2.19 -15.50
CA LYS A 131 5.99 2.57 -15.25
C LYS A 131 5.42 1.85 -14.04
N SER A 132 5.69 0.56 -13.89
CA SER A 132 5.23 -0.22 -12.74
C SER A 132 5.89 0.27 -11.44
N PHE A 133 7.19 0.56 -11.47
CA PHE A 133 7.97 0.99 -10.33
C PHE A 133 7.58 2.38 -9.81
N ILE A 134 7.44 3.37 -10.70
CA ILE A 134 7.10 4.74 -10.31
C ILE A 134 5.67 4.92 -9.79
N ASN A 135 4.83 3.89 -9.97
CA ASN A 135 3.49 3.81 -9.39
C ASN A 135 3.44 2.99 -8.09
N LEU A 136 4.59 2.64 -7.54
CA LEU A 136 4.71 2.15 -6.17
C LEU A 136 4.72 3.34 -5.20
N TYR A 137 4.37 3.07 -3.95
CA TYR A 137 4.40 4.06 -2.88
C TYR A 137 5.49 3.74 -1.85
N ASP A 138 6.01 4.77 -1.22
CA ASP A 138 6.99 4.68 -0.14
C ASP A 138 6.37 4.19 1.18
N GLY A 139 7.20 4.02 2.21
CA GLY A 139 6.77 3.70 3.57
C GLY A 139 5.76 4.67 4.19
N HIS A 140 5.41 5.79 3.53
CA HIS A 140 4.46 6.80 3.97
C HIS A 140 3.27 6.96 3.02
N ASN A 141 3.03 6.00 2.12
CA ASN A 141 1.99 6.05 1.07
C ASN A 141 2.09 7.26 0.13
N ASN A 142 3.28 7.81 -0.06
CA ASN A 142 3.47 8.81 -1.10
C ASN A 142 4.04 8.13 -2.35
N TYR A 143 3.43 8.41 -3.47
CA TYR A 143 3.99 8.04 -4.76
C TYR A 143 5.05 9.06 -5.18
N PRO A 144 6.06 8.71 -6.00
CA PRO A 144 7.07 9.64 -6.49
C PRO A 144 6.51 10.96 -7.03
N ILE A 145 5.37 10.92 -7.71
CA ILE A 145 4.70 12.12 -8.24
C ILE A 145 4.24 13.07 -7.11
N HIS A 146 3.78 12.57 -5.95
CA HIS A 146 3.42 13.42 -4.83
C HIS A 146 4.63 14.15 -4.25
N ILE A 147 5.78 13.46 -4.16
CA ILE A 147 7.01 14.03 -3.62
C ILE A 147 7.53 15.13 -4.55
N SER A 148 7.62 14.86 -5.86
CA SER A 148 8.11 15.84 -6.84
C SER A 148 7.24 17.11 -6.87
N VAL A 149 5.91 16.96 -6.83
CA VAL A 149 4.98 18.10 -6.78
C VAL A 149 5.08 18.84 -5.44
N LYS A 150 5.11 18.13 -4.32
CA LYS A 150 5.28 18.74 -2.98
C LYS A 150 6.56 19.58 -2.87
N LYS A 151 7.60 19.18 -3.60
CA LYS A 151 8.92 19.86 -3.64
C LYS A 151 9.05 20.86 -4.78
N SER A 152 7.98 21.09 -5.57
CA SER A 152 7.98 21.96 -6.77
C SER A 152 9.08 21.57 -7.78
N GLN A 153 9.38 20.29 -7.90
CA GLN A 153 10.36 19.74 -8.84
C GLN A 153 9.70 19.48 -10.20
N MET A 154 9.38 20.51 -10.93
CA MET A 154 8.57 20.42 -12.15
C MET A 154 9.19 19.53 -13.24
N THR A 155 10.51 19.57 -13.40
CA THR A 155 11.21 18.72 -14.39
C THR A 155 11.12 17.24 -14.03
N SER A 156 11.28 16.90 -12.74
CA SER A 156 11.13 15.53 -12.24
C SER A 156 9.66 15.07 -12.30
N ALA A 157 8.70 15.96 -11.96
CA ALA A 157 7.28 15.67 -12.07
C ALA A 157 6.87 15.42 -13.52
N GLN A 158 7.35 16.22 -14.47
CA GLN A 158 7.10 16.03 -15.88
C GLN A 158 7.67 14.69 -16.37
N TRP A 159 8.92 14.40 -16.04
CA TRP A 159 9.55 13.13 -16.39
C TRP A 159 8.77 11.92 -15.86
N LEU A 160 8.35 11.96 -14.60
CA LEU A 160 7.55 10.90 -13.98
C LEU A 160 6.21 10.71 -14.74
N LEU A 161 5.53 11.77 -15.10
CA LEU A 161 4.28 11.71 -15.86
C LEU A 161 4.50 11.15 -17.27
N GLU A 162 5.56 11.57 -17.96
CA GLU A 162 5.95 11.03 -19.27
C GLU A 162 6.33 9.55 -19.20
N ALA A 163 6.96 9.12 -18.11
CA ALA A 163 7.27 7.72 -17.83
C ALA A 163 6.03 6.90 -17.40
N GLY A 164 4.86 7.53 -17.24
CA GLY A 164 3.59 6.87 -16.96
C GLY A 164 3.18 6.83 -15.50
N ALA A 165 3.65 7.78 -14.68
CA ALA A 165 3.11 7.98 -13.34
C ALA A 165 1.61 8.32 -13.41
N ASN A 166 0.83 7.71 -12.54
CA ASN A 166 -0.61 7.93 -12.49
C ASN A 166 -0.94 9.11 -11.55
N PRO A 167 -1.38 10.27 -12.09
CA PRO A 167 -1.59 11.48 -11.30
C PRO A 167 -2.83 11.43 -10.39
N ILE A 168 -3.74 10.47 -10.60
CA ILE A 168 -4.99 10.36 -9.81
C ILE A 168 -4.83 9.47 -8.57
N LEU A 169 -3.67 8.84 -8.37
CA LEU A 169 -3.40 8.06 -7.15
C LEU A 169 -3.45 8.98 -5.93
N LYS A 170 -4.01 8.46 -4.84
CA LYS A 170 -4.15 9.18 -3.58
C LYS A 170 -3.11 8.72 -2.58
N ASN A 171 -2.47 9.66 -1.90
CA ASN A 171 -1.55 9.38 -0.81
C ASN A 171 -2.30 8.97 0.48
N TYR A 172 -1.56 8.76 1.58
CA TYR A 172 -2.11 8.39 2.89
C TYR A 172 -3.24 9.33 3.37
N TRP A 173 -3.14 10.62 3.09
CA TRP A 173 -4.15 11.61 3.51
C TRP A 173 -5.32 11.74 2.52
N GLY A 174 -5.37 10.92 1.49
CA GLY A 174 -6.40 10.95 0.46
C GLY A 174 -6.21 12.01 -0.63
N TYR A 175 -5.04 12.68 -0.66
CA TYR A 175 -4.73 13.72 -1.64
C TYR A 175 -4.07 13.13 -2.89
N THR A 176 -4.51 13.60 -4.05
CA THR A 176 -3.82 13.41 -5.32
C THR A 176 -2.63 14.39 -5.45
N ALA A 177 -1.78 14.19 -6.45
CA ALA A 177 -0.75 15.17 -6.76
C ALA A 177 -1.33 16.54 -7.11
N LEU A 178 -2.50 16.59 -7.76
CA LEU A 178 -3.21 17.83 -8.08
C LEU A 178 -3.69 18.55 -6.82
N ASP A 179 -4.27 17.83 -5.86
CA ASP A 179 -4.72 18.42 -4.58
C ASP A 179 -3.53 19.08 -3.84
N ILE A 180 -2.35 18.45 -3.90
CA ILE A 180 -1.11 19.00 -3.30
C ILE A 180 -0.68 20.27 -4.03
N ALA A 181 -0.72 20.28 -5.38
CA ALA A 181 -0.35 21.45 -6.17
C ALA A 181 -1.30 22.63 -5.91
N GLU A 182 -2.60 22.37 -5.80
CA GLU A 182 -3.61 23.38 -5.48
C GLU A 182 -3.42 23.93 -4.06
N HIS A 183 -3.16 23.07 -3.10
CA HIS A 183 -2.86 23.50 -1.72
C HIS A 183 -1.62 24.39 -1.63
N ASN A 184 -0.60 24.09 -2.44
CA ASN A 184 0.63 24.88 -2.51
C ASN A 184 0.51 26.12 -3.39
N HIS A 185 -0.63 26.33 -4.06
CA HIS A 185 -0.84 27.39 -5.07
C HIS A 185 0.18 27.37 -6.22
N ASP A 186 0.70 26.18 -6.55
CA ASP A 186 1.70 25.96 -7.61
C ASP A 186 1.01 25.85 -8.97
N LYS A 187 0.91 26.99 -9.67
CA LYS A 187 0.23 27.10 -10.97
C LYS A 187 0.87 26.24 -12.04
N ASP A 188 2.20 26.08 -12.00
CA ASP A 188 2.94 25.30 -12.98
C ASP A 188 2.65 23.82 -12.80
N ALA A 189 2.66 23.35 -11.54
CA ALA A 189 2.28 22.00 -11.21
C ALA A 189 0.81 21.70 -11.56
N ILE A 190 -0.11 22.61 -11.25
CA ILE A 190 -1.53 22.47 -11.61
C ILE A 190 -1.68 22.30 -13.12
N SER A 191 -1.07 23.22 -13.90
CA SER A 191 -1.14 23.19 -15.36
C SER A 191 -0.53 21.91 -15.94
N LEU A 192 0.57 21.43 -15.36
CA LEU A 192 1.22 20.19 -15.75
C LEU A 192 0.30 18.99 -15.49
N LEU A 193 -0.21 18.84 -14.26
CA LEU A 193 -1.01 17.69 -13.85
C LEU A 193 -2.35 17.62 -14.58
N GLN A 194 -3.01 18.74 -14.86
CA GLN A 194 -4.26 18.77 -15.60
C GLN A 194 -4.12 18.20 -17.03
N ARG A 195 -2.96 18.36 -17.67
CA ARG A 195 -2.70 17.78 -19.01
C ARG A 195 -2.63 16.25 -19.00
N TYR A 196 -2.30 15.65 -17.86
CA TYR A 196 -2.17 14.19 -17.73
C TYR A 196 -3.33 13.52 -16.98
N SER A 197 -4.29 14.31 -16.48
CA SER A 197 -5.47 13.81 -15.76
C SER A 197 -6.72 13.71 -16.64
N ALA A 198 -6.60 14.02 -17.94
CA ALA A 198 -7.70 14.03 -18.92
C ALA A 198 -7.98 12.63 -19.50
#